data_284a8daf0bef177dd49abfb5cf3d7b38
#
_entry.id   284a8daf0bef177dd49abfb5cf3d7b38
#
_cell.length_a   1.000
_cell.length_b   1.000
_cell.length_c   1.000
_cell.angle_alpha   90.00
_cell.angle_beta   90.00
_cell.angle_gamma   90.00
#
_symmetry.space_group_name_H-M   'P 1'
#
loop_
_entity.id
_entity.type
_entity.pdbx_description
1 polymer ?
#
loop_
_entity_poly.entity_id
_entity_poly.type
_entity_poly.pdbx_seq_one_letter_code
_entity_poly.pdbx_strand_id
1 'polypeptide(L)'
;LTGRRRRATGDGQTDRGKPMVTVVTGGRPYILTWCDENTNAILEAYYPGSQGGIAIAETLFGLNNPTGKTPLQFPRDMDSVRNQEGDVSFDLENPLYDYGWGLSYGE
;
A
#
# COMPACT_ATOMS: atom_id res chain seq x y z
N LEU A 1 4.50 4.11 -3.31
CA LEU A 1 5.04 3.37 -2.16
C LEU A 1 4.36 3.83 -0.89
N THR A 2 3.86 2.92 -0.10
CA THR A 2 3.26 3.20 1.20
C THR A 2 3.89 2.29 2.25
N GLY A 3 3.79 2.68 3.48
CA GLY A 3 4.26 1.86 4.59
C GLY A 3 5.37 2.51 5.41
N ARG A 4 5.48 2.04 6.61
CA ARG A 4 6.57 2.39 7.51
C ARG A 4 7.63 1.31 7.44
N ARG A 5 8.88 1.68 7.57
CA ARG A 5 9.92 0.70 7.88
C ARG A 5 9.63 0.13 9.26
N ARG A 6 8.81 -0.89 9.31
CA ARG A 6 8.63 -1.66 10.53
C ARG A 6 9.45 -2.94 10.41
N ARG A 7 10.15 -3.25 11.47
CA ARG A 7 10.70 -4.58 11.64
C ARG A 7 9.53 -5.53 11.70
N ALA A 8 9.49 -6.51 10.82
CA ALA A 8 8.54 -7.60 10.93
C ALA A 8 8.71 -8.22 12.31
N THR A 9 7.69 -8.12 13.13
CA THR A 9 7.68 -8.75 14.44
C THR A 9 7.16 -10.17 14.29
N GLY A 10 7.91 -11.06 14.78
CA GLY A 10 7.84 -12.47 14.60
C GLY A 10 6.55 -13.19 14.94
N ASP A 11 5.63 -13.22 14.01
CA ASP A 11 4.55 -14.20 14.03
C ASP A 11 4.74 -15.30 12.98
N GLY A 12 5.96 -15.57 12.61
CA GLY A 12 6.34 -16.74 11.85
C GLY A 12 6.13 -16.73 10.35
N GLN A 13 5.28 -15.89 9.80
CA GLN A 13 5.03 -15.85 8.35
C GLN A 13 5.78 -14.74 7.64
N THR A 14 5.99 -13.64 8.33
CA THR A 14 6.75 -12.50 7.82
C THR A 14 8.16 -12.47 8.35
N ASP A 15 8.46 -13.35 9.30
CA ASP A 15 9.64 -13.23 10.12
C ASP A 15 10.61 -14.40 9.96
N ARG A 16 11.21 -14.46 8.85
CA ARG A 16 12.45 -15.23 8.73
C ARG A 16 13.67 -14.31 8.78
N GLY A 17 13.55 -13.17 9.48
CA GLY A 17 14.61 -12.17 9.55
C GLY A 17 14.86 -11.43 8.24
N LYS A 18 14.01 -11.62 7.24
CA LYS A 18 14.17 -11.01 5.92
C LYS A 18 13.17 -9.88 5.72
N PRO A 19 13.56 -8.79 5.06
CA PRO A 19 12.62 -7.75 4.70
C PRO A 19 11.57 -8.29 3.72
N MET A 20 10.32 -7.86 3.90
CA MET A 20 9.21 -8.23 3.05
C MET A 20 8.56 -6.98 2.46
N VAL A 21 8.33 -7.01 1.16
CA VAL A 21 7.59 -5.97 0.45
C VAL A 21 6.34 -6.59 -0.16
N THR A 22 5.19 -5.97 0.09
CA THR A 22 3.93 -6.36 -0.56
C THR A 22 3.77 -5.54 -1.82
N VAL A 23 3.57 -6.21 -2.95
CA VAL A 23 3.20 -5.57 -4.21
C VAL A 23 1.74 -5.88 -4.49
N VAL A 24 0.92 -4.85 -4.61
CA VAL A 24 -0.52 -4.98 -4.82
C VAL A 24 -0.86 -4.58 -6.23
N THR A 25 -1.59 -5.44 -6.94
CA THR A 25 -2.12 -5.13 -8.27
C THR A 25 -3.63 -5.22 -8.24
N GLY A 26 -4.30 -4.38 -8.98
CA GLY A 26 -5.75 -4.32 -9.07
C GLY A 26 -6.26 -2.89 -9.14
N GLY A 27 -7.54 -2.75 -9.48
CA GLY A 27 -8.14 -1.44 -9.71
C GLY A 27 -8.91 -0.86 -8.53
N ARG A 28 -8.94 -1.53 -7.40
CA ARG A 28 -9.72 -1.10 -6.24
C ARG A 28 -8.82 -0.92 -5.02
N PRO A 29 -9.20 -0.05 -4.08
CA PRO A 29 -8.49 0.06 -2.81
C PRO A 29 -8.83 -1.14 -1.92
N TYR A 30 -7.92 -2.09 -1.86
CA TYR A 30 -8.05 -3.27 -1.01
C TYR A 30 -7.79 -2.92 0.45
N ILE A 31 -8.24 -3.77 1.36
CA ILE A 31 -7.96 -3.64 2.78
C ILE A 31 -6.54 -4.16 3.04
N LEU A 32 -5.63 -3.27 3.37
CA LEU A 32 -4.20 -3.56 3.49
C LEU A 32 -3.68 -3.44 4.93
N THR A 33 -4.57 -3.41 5.91
CA THR A 33 -4.19 -3.18 7.31
C THR A 33 -3.18 -4.23 7.81
N TRP A 34 -3.42 -5.50 7.51
CA TRP A 34 -2.47 -6.55 7.87
C TRP A 34 -1.11 -6.34 7.22
N CYS A 35 -1.09 -5.99 5.94
CA CYS A 35 0.15 -5.71 5.21
C CYS A 35 0.89 -4.50 5.77
N ASP A 36 0.15 -3.45 6.11
CA ASP A 36 0.72 -2.24 6.71
C ASP A 36 1.42 -2.55 8.04
N GLU A 37 0.83 -3.41 8.84
CA GLU A 37 1.35 -3.78 10.15
C GLU A 37 2.48 -4.81 10.09
N ASN A 38 2.46 -5.71 9.12
CA ASN A 38 3.29 -6.91 9.11
C ASN A 38 4.35 -6.95 8.01
N THR A 39 4.33 -6.06 7.06
CA THR A 39 5.35 -5.98 6.01
C THR A 39 6.15 -4.68 6.12
N ASN A 40 7.33 -4.68 5.52
CA ASN A 40 8.24 -3.54 5.59
C ASN A 40 7.82 -2.37 4.69
N ALA A 41 7.19 -2.69 3.57
CA ALA A 41 6.69 -1.69 2.62
C ALA A 41 5.56 -2.27 1.78
N ILE A 42 4.73 -1.38 1.24
CA ILE A 42 3.68 -1.73 0.29
C ILE A 42 3.87 -0.87 -0.96
N LEU A 43 3.91 -1.53 -2.11
CA LEU A 43 3.92 -0.89 -3.42
C LEU A 43 2.59 -1.19 -4.11
N GLU A 44 1.77 -0.16 -4.32
CA GLU A 44 0.51 -0.28 -5.06
C GLU A 44 0.79 0.02 -6.53
N ALA A 45 0.67 -1.00 -7.36
CA ALA A 45 0.97 -0.90 -8.78
C ALA A 45 -0.27 -0.77 -9.67
N TYR A 46 -1.47 -0.92 -9.12
CA TYR A 46 -2.74 -0.87 -9.86
C TYR A 46 -2.75 -1.83 -11.04
N TYR A 47 -2.93 -1.33 -12.26
CA TYR A 47 -2.85 -2.12 -13.51
C TYR A 47 -1.59 -1.72 -14.26
N PRO A 48 -0.47 -2.40 -14.05
CA PRO A 48 0.82 -1.91 -14.55
C PRO A 48 1.08 -2.13 -16.04
N GLY A 49 0.24 -2.89 -16.72
CA GLY A 49 0.38 -3.12 -18.15
C GLY A 49 1.52 -4.08 -18.53
N SER A 50 1.88 -4.08 -19.82
CA SER A 50 2.82 -5.06 -20.37
C SER A 50 4.27 -4.91 -19.85
N GLN A 51 4.68 -3.72 -19.47
CA GLN A 51 6.01 -3.46 -18.91
C GLN A 51 6.00 -3.42 -17.37
N GLY A 52 4.91 -3.87 -16.77
CA GLY A 52 4.72 -3.80 -15.33
C GLY A 52 5.77 -4.54 -14.51
N GLY A 53 6.16 -5.71 -14.96
CA GLY A 53 7.18 -6.48 -14.26
C GLY A 53 8.53 -5.77 -14.18
N ILE A 54 8.94 -5.15 -15.26
CA ILE A 54 10.19 -4.37 -15.31
C ILE A 54 10.08 -3.13 -14.41
N ALA A 55 8.98 -2.40 -14.51
CA ALA A 55 8.78 -1.19 -13.73
C ALA A 55 8.74 -1.48 -12.22
N ILE A 56 8.05 -2.54 -11.83
CA ILE A 56 7.99 -2.98 -10.43
C ILE A 56 9.38 -3.38 -9.92
N ALA A 57 10.10 -4.19 -10.70
CA ALA A 57 11.44 -4.63 -10.34
C ALA A 57 12.41 -3.46 -10.19
N GLU A 58 12.40 -2.53 -11.14
CA GLU A 58 13.24 -1.33 -11.07
C GLU A 58 12.93 -0.47 -9.84
N THR A 59 11.65 -0.36 -9.49
CA THR A 59 11.25 0.36 -8.27
C THR A 59 11.73 -0.36 -7.02
N LEU A 60 11.55 -1.67 -6.94
CA LEU A 60 11.98 -2.46 -5.77
C LEU A 60 13.49 -2.41 -5.56
N PHE A 61 14.27 -2.38 -6.62
CA PHE A 61 15.73 -2.31 -6.54
C PHE A 61 16.29 -0.89 -6.52
N GLY A 62 15.43 0.11 -6.46
CA GLY A 62 15.86 1.50 -6.28
C GLY A 62 16.27 2.24 -7.54
N LEU A 63 16.07 1.65 -8.72
CA LEU A 63 16.37 2.31 -10.01
C LEU A 63 15.35 3.40 -10.33
N ASN A 64 14.14 3.28 -9.81
CA ASN A 64 13.11 4.29 -9.90
C ASN A 64 12.68 4.70 -8.50
N ASN A 65 12.50 5.99 -8.27
CA ASN A 65 11.95 6.50 -7.02
C ASN A 65 10.44 6.71 -7.18
N PRO A 66 9.59 6.00 -6.41
CA PRO A 66 8.15 6.17 -6.53
C PRO A 66 7.73 7.56 -6.07
N THR A 67 6.97 8.24 -6.90
CA THR A 67 6.48 9.61 -6.64
C THR A 67 4.96 9.69 -6.60
N GLY A 68 4.28 8.60 -6.98
CA GLY A 68 2.83 8.54 -7.01
C GLY A 68 2.20 8.67 -5.63
N LYS A 69 1.04 9.30 -5.61
CA LYS A 69 0.21 9.43 -4.41
C LYS A 69 -1.13 8.75 -4.67
N THR A 70 -1.79 8.30 -3.61
CA THR A 70 -3.05 7.59 -3.74
C THR A 70 -4.15 8.50 -4.30
N PRO A 71 -4.85 8.08 -5.36
CA PRO A 71 -5.98 8.84 -5.90
C PRO A 71 -7.29 8.56 -5.17
N LEU A 72 -7.27 7.66 -4.21
CA LEU A 72 -8.42 7.19 -3.44
C LEU A 72 -8.03 7.03 -1.98
N GLN A 73 -9.04 7.00 -1.10
CA GLN A 73 -8.84 6.55 0.27
C GLN A 73 -8.80 5.02 0.32
N PHE A 74 -7.93 4.48 1.14
CA PHE A 74 -7.86 3.03 1.39
C PHE A 74 -8.55 2.73 2.71
N PRO A 75 -9.56 1.85 2.73
CA PRO A 75 -10.29 1.54 3.95
C PRO A 75 -9.42 0.74 4.92
N ARG A 76 -9.64 0.97 6.20
CA ARG A 76 -8.95 0.22 7.26
C ARG A 76 -9.56 -1.17 7.45
N ASP A 77 -10.87 -1.26 7.30
CA ASP A 77 -11.65 -2.48 7.44
C ASP A 77 -12.99 -2.36 6.69
N MET A 78 -13.78 -3.42 6.71
CA MET A 78 -15.09 -3.40 6.06
C MET A 78 -16.11 -2.52 6.78
N ASP A 79 -15.93 -2.29 8.07
CA ASP A 79 -16.83 -1.38 8.81
C ASP A 79 -16.63 0.05 8.34
N SER A 80 -15.41 0.47 8.02
CA SER A 80 -15.14 1.77 7.40
C SER A 80 -15.89 1.93 6.09
N VAL A 81 -15.93 0.88 5.27
CA VAL A 81 -16.65 0.91 3.99
C VAL A 81 -18.16 0.99 4.21
N ARG A 82 -18.70 0.21 5.16
CA ARG A 82 -20.14 0.19 5.46
C ARG A 82 -20.63 1.51 6.05
N ASN A 83 -19.79 2.19 6.81
CA ASN A 83 -20.11 3.46 7.45
C ASN A 83 -19.85 4.67 6.55
N GLN A 84 -19.50 4.44 5.30
CA GLN A 84 -19.29 5.48 4.32
C GLN A 84 -20.62 6.22 4.04
N GLU A 85 -20.56 7.55 4.04
CA GLU A 85 -21.75 8.37 3.83
C GLU A 85 -22.03 8.60 2.33
N GLY A 86 -22.79 7.71 1.73
CA GLY A 86 -23.42 7.95 0.43
C GLY A 86 -22.45 8.23 -0.72
N ASP A 87 -22.75 9.27 -1.49
CA ASP A 87 -22.10 9.56 -2.77
C ASP A 87 -20.95 10.58 -2.65
N VAL A 88 -20.55 10.95 -1.47
CA VAL A 88 -19.49 11.95 -1.28
C VAL A 88 -18.13 11.25 -1.42
N SER A 89 -17.29 11.76 -2.30
CA SER A 89 -15.93 11.26 -2.47
C SER A 89 -15.10 11.57 -1.24
N PHE A 90 -14.24 10.63 -0.86
CA PHE A 90 -13.29 10.79 0.26
C PHE A 90 -13.96 10.94 1.62
N ASP A 91 -15.04 10.20 1.85
CA ASP A 91 -15.85 10.29 3.07
C ASP A 91 -15.62 9.12 4.04
N LEU A 92 -14.59 8.32 3.85
CA LEU A 92 -14.23 7.26 4.79
C LEU A 92 -13.81 7.85 6.13
N GLU A 93 -14.42 7.36 7.20
CA GLU A 93 -13.95 7.63 8.56
C GLU A 93 -12.70 6.80 8.85
N ASN A 94 -11.67 7.45 9.38
CA ASN A 94 -10.45 6.78 9.81
C ASN A 94 -9.84 5.85 8.73
N PRO A 95 -9.54 6.36 7.53
CA PRO A 95 -8.96 5.53 6.48
C PRO A 95 -7.56 5.04 6.89
N LEU A 96 -7.15 3.89 6.35
CA LEU A 96 -5.77 3.42 6.51
C LEU A 96 -4.79 4.37 5.80
N TYR A 97 -5.10 4.71 4.56
CA TYR A 97 -4.40 5.74 3.79
C TYR A 97 -5.42 6.72 3.23
N ASP A 98 -5.18 8.00 3.45
CA ASP A 98 -6.04 9.04 2.93
C ASP A 98 -5.67 9.37 1.48
N TYR A 99 -6.53 10.13 0.82
CA TYR A 99 -6.25 10.67 -0.50
C TYR A 99 -4.93 11.44 -0.51
N GLY A 100 -4.14 11.20 -1.54
CA GLY A 100 -2.86 11.88 -1.67
C GLY A 100 -1.73 11.32 -0.80
N TRP A 101 -1.93 10.14 -0.21
CA TRP A 101 -0.89 9.46 0.57
C TRP A 101 0.14 8.81 -0.34
N GLY A 102 1.37 8.82 0.08
CA GLY A 102 2.44 8.09 -0.57
C GLY A 102 3.80 8.53 -0.07
N LEU A 103 4.73 7.60 -0.05
CA LEU A 103 6.11 7.82 0.37
C LEU A 103 7.05 7.62 -0.82
N SER A 104 8.14 8.36 -0.81
CA SER A 104 9.27 8.19 -1.73
C SER A 104 10.47 7.66 -0.97
N TYR A 105 11.49 7.22 -1.68
CA TYR A 105 12.74 6.81 -1.04
C TYR A 105 13.39 8.01 -0.36
N GLY A 106 13.84 7.79 0.88
CA GLY A 106 14.44 8.85 1.68
C GLY A 106 13.47 9.55 2.64
N GLU A 107 12.23 9.18 2.60
CA GLU A 107 11.20 9.69 3.52
C GLU A 107 10.93 8.75 4.70
#